data_0403b3432976fa400bdef477a5ff72eb
#
_entry.id   0403b3432976fa400bdef477a5ff72eb
#
_cell.length_a   1.000
_cell.length_b   1.000
_cell.length_c   1.000
_cell.angle_alpha   90.00
_cell.angle_beta   90.00
_cell.angle_gamma   90.00
#
_symmetry.space_group_name_H-M   'P 1'
#
loop_
_entity.id
_entity.type
_entity.pdbx_description
1 polymer ?
#
loop_
_entity_poly.entity_id
_entity_poly.type
_entity_poly.pdbx_seq_one_letter_code
_entity_poly.pdbx_strand_id
1 'polypeptide(L)'
;MIIIPGGSLVESQSIKPSLVKEILKMANEGKFVLGICSGLQVLSKATDIGRLSSEPILRQGLGLLDVEFKPLVCTDRVSATVVGKSFMTKDVGIQVTGFHCHTYGKMVINNGAKPILVSHIQRANYRSNPQDLVSGVTNKEGNVVGVLMHALLERNPSIIQSVSKSLDISISELENIREANAKLNAEIKSEVGISTEIKSQRKMGQKPRRAKIVLITATGSGSGKTFIVTGIAGALRKTGLNVGVVKVGGDIRDLVPALYLVKEPIRDYSSIRIGESGWSPFTEVIEQASNRHDFVIIEGAMNAFTGLFNEKAARPTSTAEVALALDTPTVIVVSSDKEGVEGAVVNALNYAGLMKKLGIKVKGVIFNKARLTYMTSETKQLVERAFANLGVELLGMVPRIELEGRGMIPEVEIRYEEFGAKAIETIEQSLDLKALIRQAEPLKKATGDYEPFLEKFKKAILAETSLKQKVDATRIDNRLQV
;
A
#
# COMPACT_ATOMS: atom_id res chain seq x y z
N MET A 1 -23.85 -18.72 8.14
CA MET A 1 -22.57 -18.09 8.55
C MET A 1 -22.58 -16.62 8.19
N ILE A 2 -22.01 -15.76 9.04
CA ILE A 2 -21.71 -14.35 8.73
C ILE A 2 -20.19 -14.19 8.67
N ILE A 3 -19.69 -13.38 7.72
CA ILE A 3 -18.28 -12.97 7.63
C ILE A 3 -18.21 -11.44 7.78
N ILE A 4 -17.44 -10.96 8.74
CA ILE A 4 -17.09 -9.56 8.92
C ILE A 4 -15.69 -9.38 8.33
N PRO A 5 -15.58 -8.78 7.16
CA PRO A 5 -14.29 -8.69 6.44
C PRO A 5 -13.31 -7.73 7.13
N GLY A 6 -12.06 -7.80 6.71
CA GLY A 6 -11.07 -6.78 7.02
C GLY A 6 -11.36 -5.48 6.25
N GLY A 7 -10.90 -4.37 6.83
CA GLY A 7 -11.02 -3.02 6.28
C GLY A 7 -10.27 -2.04 7.18
N SER A 8 -10.57 -0.74 7.08
CA SER A 8 -10.11 0.19 8.10
C SER A 8 -10.92 0.01 9.39
N LEU A 9 -10.30 0.28 10.53
CA LEU A 9 -11.00 0.19 11.81
C LEU A 9 -12.17 1.20 11.87
N VAL A 10 -12.05 2.34 11.21
CA VAL A 10 -13.10 3.37 11.09
C VAL A 10 -14.33 2.82 10.38
N GLU A 11 -14.16 2.09 9.28
CA GLU A 11 -15.28 1.46 8.56
C GLU A 11 -15.91 0.33 9.35
N SER A 12 -15.07 -0.54 9.92
CA SER A 12 -15.53 -1.69 10.70
C SER A 12 -16.39 -1.29 11.91
N GLN A 13 -16.16 -0.11 12.46
CA GLN A 13 -16.94 0.43 13.58
C GLN A 13 -18.23 1.15 13.15
N SER A 14 -18.46 1.30 11.85
CA SER A 14 -19.66 1.93 11.29
C SER A 14 -20.83 0.94 11.12
N ILE A 15 -20.79 -0.22 11.78
CA ILE A 15 -21.85 -1.23 11.71
C ILE A 15 -23.14 -0.68 12.32
N LYS A 16 -24.23 -0.73 11.57
CA LYS A 16 -25.54 -0.24 12.03
C LYS A 16 -26.03 -1.04 13.25
N PRO A 17 -26.67 -0.40 14.24
CA PRO A 17 -27.16 -1.09 15.45
C PRO A 17 -28.09 -2.28 15.19
N SER A 18 -28.88 -2.24 14.11
CA SER A 18 -29.73 -3.37 13.70
C SER A 18 -28.90 -4.59 13.31
N LEU A 19 -27.83 -4.40 12.55
CA LEU A 19 -26.93 -5.48 12.15
C LEU A 19 -26.14 -6.02 13.34
N VAL A 20 -25.74 -5.17 14.30
CA VAL A 20 -25.11 -5.60 15.54
C VAL A 20 -26.02 -6.57 16.30
N LYS A 21 -27.32 -6.24 16.44
CA LYS A 21 -28.31 -7.12 17.10
C LYS A 21 -28.41 -8.48 16.41
N GLU A 22 -28.42 -8.52 15.07
CA GLU A 22 -28.48 -9.77 14.31
C GLU A 22 -27.22 -10.61 14.48
N ILE A 23 -26.02 -9.98 14.46
CA ILE A 23 -24.75 -10.68 14.69
C ILE A 23 -24.74 -11.33 16.09
N LEU A 24 -25.13 -10.57 17.13
CA LEU A 24 -25.20 -11.08 18.49
C LEU A 24 -26.22 -12.23 18.63
N LYS A 25 -27.41 -12.08 18.03
CA LYS A 25 -28.42 -13.13 17.99
C LYS A 25 -27.91 -14.39 17.32
N MET A 26 -27.33 -14.28 16.14
CA MET A 26 -26.77 -15.43 15.39
C MET A 26 -25.68 -16.15 16.18
N ALA A 27 -24.77 -15.40 16.81
CA ALA A 27 -23.73 -15.98 17.65
C ALA A 27 -24.32 -16.78 18.84
N ASN A 28 -25.34 -16.22 19.54
CA ASN A 28 -26.00 -16.85 20.64
C ASN A 28 -26.83 -18.09 20.22
N GLU A 29 -27.34 -18.12 19.00
CA GLU A 29 -28.04 -19.28 18.40
C GLU A 29 -27.05 -20.35 17.88
N GLY A 30 -25.76 -20.22 18.14
CA GLY A 30 -24.72 -21.15 17.69
C GLY A 30 -24.39 -21.08 16.21
N LYS A 31 -24.85 -20.03 15.49
CA LYS A 31 -24.50 -19.83 14.08
C LYS A 31 -23.06 -19.36 13.94
N PHE A 32 -22.42 -19.73 12.84
CA PHE A 32 -21.00 -19.39 12.60
C PHE A 32 -20.81 -17.92 12.28
N VAL A 33 -19.89 -17.28 12.98
CA VAL A 33 -19.45 -15.89 12.78
C VAL A 33 -17.93 -15.87 12.60
N LEU A 34 -17.47 -15.27 11.52
CA LEU A 34 -16.05 -15.10 11.20
C LEU A 34 -15.71 -13.60 11.14
N GLY A 35 -14.72 -13.18 11.92
CA GLY A 35 -14.12 -11.84 11.81
C GLY A 35 -12.71 -11.91 11.24
N ILE A 36 -12.40 -11.10 10.21
CA ILE A 36 -11.07 -11.04 9.60
C ILE A 36 -10.45 -9.68 9.88
N CYS A 37 -9.24 -9.64 10.45
CA CYS A 37 -8.46 -8.44 10.77
C CYS A 37 -9.29 -7.42 11.58
N SER A 38 -9.71 -6.28 11.02
CA SER A 38 -10.59 -5.34 11.71
C SER A 38 -11.95 -5.95 12.07
N GLY A 39 -12.45 -6.91 11.31
CA GLY A 39 -13.64 -7.69 11.65
C GLY A 39 -13.45 -8.51 12.94
N LEU A 40 -12.27 -9.08 13.17
CA LEU A 40 -11.94 -9.71 14.46
C LEU A 40 -11.90 -8.67 15.60
N GLN A 41 -11.36 -7.47 15.34
CA GLN A 41 -11.34 -6.39 16.33
C GLN A 41 -12.75 -5.93 16.70
N VAL A 42 -13.69 -5.94 15.76
CA VAL A 42 -15.12 -5.71 16.04
C VAL A 42 -15.72 -6.80 16.96
N LEU A 43 -15.34 -8.06 16.75
CA LEU A 43 -15.81 -9.17 17.59
C LEU A 43 -15.16 -9.22 18.97
N SER A 44 -14.04 -8.54 19.18
CA SER A 44 -13.29 -8.49 20.45
C SER A 44 -14.01 -7.69 21.52
N LYS A 45 -13.47 -7.68 22.74
CA LYS A 45 -13.94 -6.78 23.83
C LYS A 45 -13.56 -5.34 23.55
N ALA A 46 -12.28 -5.11 23.26
CA ALA A 46 -11.76 -3.76 23.01
C ALA A 46 -10.51 -3.77 22.13
N THR A 47 -10.27 -2.64 21.49
CA THR A 47 -9.01 -2.33 20.77
C THR A 47 -8.46 -1.04 21.30
N ASP A 48 -7.21 -1.07 21.78
CA ASP A 48 -6.44 0.13 22.11
C ASP A 48 -5.90 0.77 20.84
N ILE A 49 -6.48 1.90 20.46
CA ILE A 49 -6.06 2.69 19.29
C ILE A 49 -5.06 3.78 19.63
N GLY A 50 -4.60 3.84 20.89
CA GLY A 50 -3.70 4.87 21.41
C GLY A 50 -2.23 4.74 20.98
N ARG A 51 -1.95 4.16 19.80
CA ARG A 51 -0.57 3.96 19.30
C ARG A 51 0.29 5.24 19.32
N LEU A 52 -0.30 6.40 19.07
CA LEU A 52 0.36 7.70 19.04
C LEU A 52 0.07 8.53 20.30
N SER A 53 -0.60 7.95 21.30
CA SER A 53 -0.94 8.56 22.58
C SER A 53 -0.03 8.02 23.70
N SER A 54 0.17 8.81 24.74
CA SER A 54 0.82 8.38 25.98
C SER A 54 -0.07 7.45 26.81
N GLU A 55 -1.39 7.56 26.62
CA GLU A 55 -2.40 6.76 27.35
C GLU A 55 -3.18 5.88 26.35
N PRO A 56 -3.65 4.70 26.80
CA PRO A 56 -4.51 3.85 26.00
C PRO A 56 -5.80 4.56 25.61
N ILE A 57 -6.19 4.41 24.34
CA ILE A 57 -7.49 4.90 23.85
C ILE A 57 -8.31 3.68 23.44
N LEU A 58 -9.23 3.26 24.31
CA LEU A 58 -9.98 2.04 24.12
C LEU A 58 -11.23 2.25 23.26
N ARG A 59 -11.36 1.44 22.23
CA ARG A 59 -12.59 1.28 21.45
C ARG A 59 -13.22 -0.06 21.74
N GLN A 60 -14.50 -0.03 22.15
CA GLN A 60 -15.26 -1.22 22.49
C GLN A 60 -15.67 -1.97 21.22
N GLY A 61 -15.58 -3.31 21.27
CA GLY A 61 -16.13 -4.23 20.29
C GLY A 61 -17.43 -4.85 20.75
N LEU A 62 -17.86 -5.95 20.12
CA LEU A 62 -19.10 -6.65 20.42
C LEU A 62 -18.97 -7.63 21.61
N GLY A 63 -17.75 -7.92 22.06
CA GLY A 63 -17.48 -8.81 23.18
C GLY A 63 -17.78 -10.31 22.93
N LEU A 64 -17.94 -10.71 21.65
CA LEU A 64 -18.17 -12.10 21.27
C LEU A 64 -16.92 -12.97 21.40
N LEU A 65 -15.76 -12.36 21.34
CA LEU A 65 -14.45 -12.99 21.61
C LEU A 65 -13.81 -12.31 22.82
N ASP A 66 -13.41 -13.12 23.80
CA ASP A 66 -12.79 -12.65 25.04
C ASP A 66 -11.32 -12.31 24.83
N VAL A 67 -11.07 -11.32 23.97
CA VAL A 67 -9.75 -10.81 23.61
C VAL A 67 -9.75 -9.29 23.56
N GLU A 68 -8.57 -8.71 23.79
CA GLU A 68 -8.29 -7.30 23.65
C GLU A 68 -7.10 -7.09 22.72
N PHE A 69 -7.11 -5.98 21.98
CA PHE A 69 -6.03 -5.64 21.08
C PHE A 69 -5.21 -4.46 21.58
N LYS A 70 -3.89 -4.53 21.38
CA LYS A 70 -2.93 -3.45 21.62
C LYS A 70 -2.16 -3.12 20.34
N PRO A 71 -1.53 -1.92 20.24
CA PRO A 71 -0.73 -1.56 19.11
C PRO A 71 0.39 -2.56 18.81
N LEU A 72 0.39 -3.10 17.60
CA LEU A 72 1.46 -3.86 16.97
C LEU A 72 1.24 -3.83 15.46
N VAL A 73 2.13 -3.14 14.74
CA VAL A 73 2.08 -3.09 13.29
C VAL A 73 2.78 -4.32 12.73
N CYS A 74 2.08 -5.06 11.87
CA CYS A 74 2.67 -6.13 11.06
C CYS A 74 2.08 -6.12 9.65
N THR A 75 2.96 -6.27 8.65
CA THR A 75 2.62 -6.28 7.21
C THR A 75 3.39 -7.39 6.48
N ASP A 76 3.70 -8.47 7.18
CA ASP A 76 4.48 -9.59 6.64
C ASP A 76 3.62 -10.60 5.89
N ARG A 77 4.22 -11.28 4.89
CA ARG A 77 3.74 -12.60 4.48
C ARG A 77 4.14 -13.59 5.55
N VAL A 78 3.22 -14.46 5.92
CA VAL A 78 3.41 -15.36 7.04
C VAL A 78 2.97 -16.77 6.72
N SER A 79 3.62 -17.74 7.37
CA SER A 79 3.07 -19.04 7.64
C SER A 79 2.52 -19.08 9.07
N ALA A 80 1.46 -19.82 9.29
CA ALA A 80 0.89 -20.03 10.60
C ALA A 80 0.60 -21.51 10.85
N THR A 81 0.73 -21.92 12.10
CA THR A 81 0.37 -23.27 12.55
C THR A 81 -1.04 -23.25 13.12
N VAL A 82 -1.87 -24.19 12.71
CA VAL A 82 -3.16 -24.45 13.35
C VAL A 82 -2.89 -25.11 14.71
N VAL A 83 -3.24 -24.42 15.80
CA VAL A 83 -2.98 -24.89 17.17
C VAL A 83 -4.25 -25.29 17.93
N GLY A 84 -5.42 -24.99 17.37
CA GLY A 84 -6.71 -25.28 18.01
C GLY A 84 -7.82 -25.60 17.01
N LYS A 85 -8.87 -26.24 17.49
CA LYS A 85 -10.04 -26.62 16.69
C LYS A 85 -11.11 -25.56 16.72
N SER A 86 -11.76 -25.34 15.59
CA SER A 86 -12.95 -24.50 15.40
C SER A 86 -13.73 -24.99 14.19
N PHE A 87 -14.80 -24.27 13.80
CA PHE A 87 -15.49 -24.61 12.53
C PHE A 87 -14.58 -24.42 11.28
N MET A 88 -13.52 -23.58 11.36
CA MET A 88 -12.57 -23.35 10.28
C MET A 88 -11.33 -24.26 10.36
N THR A 89 -10.95 -24.70 11.53
CA THR A 89 -9.68 -25.38 11.79
C THR A 89 -9.95 -26.73 12.47
N LYS A 90 -10.05 -27.81 11.68
CA LYS A 90 -10.29 -29.17 12.20
C LYS A 90 -9.01 -29.94 12.44
N ASP A 91 -8.00 -29.71 11.62
CA ASP A 91 -6.73 -30.44 11.63
C ASP A 91 -5.65 -29.61 12.32
N VAL A 92 -5.34 -29.92 13.56
CA VAL A 92 -4.29 -29.29 14.35
C VAL A 92 -2.93 -29.72 13.86
N GLY A 93 -1.95 -28.80 13.84
CA GLY A 93 -0.57 -29.04 13.40
C GLY A 93 -0.32 -28.72 11.93
N ILE A 94 -1.35 -28.51 11.10
CA ILE A 94 -1.13 -28.13 9.70
C ILE A 94 -0.61 -26.70 9.58
N GLN A 95 0.16 -26.46 8.51
CA GLN A 95 0.65 -25.14 8.15
C GLN A 95 -0.30 -24.49 7.16
N VAL A 96 -0.60 -23.21 7.37
CA VAL A 96 -1.40 -22.37 6.49
C VAL A 96 -0.62 -21.11 6.15
N THR A 97 -0.91 -20.50 5.01
CA THR A 97 -0.21 -19.31 4.52
C THR A 97 -1.15 -18.15 4.30
N GLY A 98 -0.63 -16.94 4.47
CA GLY A 98 -1.35 -15.70 4.26
C GLY A 98 -0.45 -14.49 4.47
N PHE A 99 -1.03 -13.38 4.85
CA PHE A 99 -0.28 -12.18 5.21
C PHE A 99 -0.98 -11.40 6.32
N HIS A 100 -0.21 -10.63 7.04
CA HIS A 100 -0.72 -9.64 7.97
C HIS A 100 -0.78 -8.25 7.31
N CYS A 101 -1.79 -7.46 7.67
CA CYS A 101 -1.94 -6.07 7.25
C CYS A 101 -2.70 -5.30 8.34
N HIS A 102 -2.06 -5.10 9.49
CA HIS A 102 -2.73 -4.50 10.65
C HIS A 102 -1.82 -3.56 11.45
N THR A 103 -2.47 -2.66 12.19
CA THR A 103 -1.84 -1.68 13.09
C THR A 103 -1.96 -2.10 14.57
N TYR A 104 -3.00 -2.84 14.93
CA TYR A 104 -3.34 -3.26 16.28
C TYR A 104 -3.39 -4.79 16.33
N GLY A 105 -2.22 -5.43 16.24
CA GLY A 105 -2.14 -6.88 16.12
C GLY A 105 -1.74 -7.63 17.38
N LYS A 106 -1.35 -6.94 18.46
CA LYS A 106 -1.01 -7.60 19.73
C LYS A 106 -2.28 -8.00 20.46
N MET A 107 -2.59 -9.29 20.42
CA MET A 107 -3.77 -9.86 21.05
C MET A 107 -3.46 -10.28 22.50
N VAL A 108 -4.32 -9.85 23.42
CA VAL A 108 -4.37 -10.31 24.81
C VAL A 108 -5.58 -11.22 24.93
N ILE A 109 -5.35 -12.48 25.25
CA ILE A 109 -6.39 -13.53 25.28
C ILE A 109 -6.76 -13.79 26.73
N ASN A 110 -8.05 -13.72 27.02
CA ASN A 110 -8.62 -14.02 28.32
C ASN A 110 -9.27 -15.42 28.32
N ASN A 111 -9.79 -15.86 29.47
CA ASN A 111 -10.27 -17.23 29.70
C ASN A 111 -11.49 -17.65 28.84
N GLY A 112 -12.15 -16.71 28.19
CA GLY A 112 -13.31 -16.94 27.31
C GLY A 112 -12.95 -17.26 25.86
N ALA A 113 -11.70 -17.14 25.47
CA ALA A 113 -11.25 -17.42 24.11
C ALA A 113 -10.10 -18.44 24.09
N LYS A 114 -9.95 -19.15 22.96
CA LYS A 114 -8.90 -20.14 22.73
C LYS A 114 -8.12 -19.84 21.45
N PRO A 115 -6.78 -19.91 21.46
CA PRO A 115 -5.97 -19.79 20.23
C PRO A 115 -6.30 -20.92 19.25
N ILE A 116 -6.37 -20.57 17.96
CA ILE A 116 -6.52 -21.55 16.86
C ILE A 116 -5.44 -21.43 15.80
N LEU A 117 -4.80 -20.25 15.68
CA LEU A 117 -3.70 -20.00 14.75
C LEU A 117 -2.56 -19.25 15.44
N VAL A 118 -1.33 -19.66 15.15
CA VAL A 118 -0.11 -18.96 15.57
C VAL A 118 0.73 -18.70 14.32
N SER A 119 0.93 -17.42 13.99
CA SER A 119 1.78 -16.98 12.87
C SER A 119 3.20 -16.73 13.31
N HIS A 120 4.16 -17.15 12.49
CA HIS A 120 5.55 -16.74 12.64
C HIS A 120 5.80 -15.46 11.83
N ILE A 121 6.05 -14.32 12.52
CA ILE A 121 6.33 -13.02 11.92
C ILE A 121 7.83 -12.72 11.99
N GLN A 122 8.35 -12.00 10.98
CA GLN A 122 9.76 -11.58 10.94
C GLN A 122 9.96 -10.16 11.46
N ARG A 123 8.91 -9.33 11.36
CA ARG A 123 8.97 -7.91 11.70
C ARG A 123 7.75 -7.47 12.49
N ALA A 124 7.99 -6.61 13.47
CA ALA A 124 6.97 -5.87 14.19
C ALA A 124 7.37 -4.41 14.31
N ASN A 125 6.40 -3.49 14.18
CA ASN A 125 6.62 -2.06 14.32
C ASN A 125 7.77 -1.53 13.43
N TYR A 126 7.84 -2.04 12.17
CA TYR A 126 8.84 -1.69 11.14
C TYR A 126 10.29 -2.14 11.43
N ARG A 127 10.51 -2.93 12.47
CA ARG A 127 11.82 -3.45 12.84
C ARG A 127 11.86 -4.96 12.70
N SER A 128 13.04 -5.51 12.43
CA SER A 128 13.27 -6.95 12.54
C SER A 128 13.01 -7.37 13.98
N ASN A 129 12.05 -8.25 14.17
CA ASN A 129 11.64 -8.79 15.47
C ASN A 129 10.92 -10.13 15.26
N PRO A 130 11.71 -11.20 14.91
CA PRO A 130 11.14 -12.52 14.69
C PRO A 130 10.47 -13.04 15.97
N GLN A 131 9.20 -13.40 15.86
CA GLN A 131 8.44 -13.92 16.99
C GLN A 131 7.18 -14.65 16.52
N ASP A 132 6.64 -15.46 17.40
CA ASP A 132 5.33 -16.09 17.22
C ASP A 132 4.23 -15.14 17.72
N LEU A 133 3.18 -15.01 16.93
CA LEU A 133 2.03 -14.17 17.21
C LEU A 133 0.75 -14.99 17.11
N VAL A 134 -0.05 -15.03 18.18
CA VAL A 134 -1.40 -15.58 18.06
C VAL A 134 -2.18 -14.74 17.05
N SER A 135 -2.59 -15.37 15.96
CA SER A 135 -3.23 -14.73 14.82
C SER A 135 -4.65 -15.21 14.54
N GLY A 136 -5.15 -16.15 15.35
CA GLY A 136 -6.54 -16.60 15.29
C GLY A 136 -7.00 -17.15 16.61
N VAL A 137 -8.27 -16.87 16.93
CA VAL A 137 -8.94 -17.28 18.18
C VAL A 137 -10.35 -17.71 17.90
N THR A 138 -10.92 -18.51 18.83
CA THR A 138 -12.34 -18.87 18.86
C THR A 138 -12.91 -18.67 20.26
N ASN A 139 -14.23 -18.48 20.35
CA ASN A 139 -14.94 -18.53 21.64
C ASN A 139 -14.98 -19.96 22.21
N LYS A 140 -15.56 -20.13 23.40
CA LYS A 140 -15.64 -21.45 24.06
C LYS A 140 -16.46 -22.45 23.24
N GLU A 141 -17.53 -22.02 22.61
CA GLU A 141 -18.48 -22.81 21.84
C GLU A 141 -17.92 -23.21 20.46
N GLY A 142 -16.89 -22.52 19.96
CA GLY A 142 -16.25 -22.80 18.68
C GLY A 142 -16.99 -22.25 17.45
N ASN A 143 -18.09 -21.49 17.64
CA ASN A 143 -18.90 -20.94 16.56
C ASN A 143 -18.57 -19.49 16.19
N VAL A 144 -17.83 -18.78 17.03
CA VAL A 144 -17.32 -17.43 16.72
C VAL A 144 -15.79 -17.53 16.56
N VAL A 145 -15.30 -17.18 15.40
CA VAL A 145 -13.87 -17.24 15.05
C VAL A 145 -13.40 -15.87 14.59
N GLY A 146 -12.20 -15.50 15.00
CA GLY A 146 -11.53 -14.32 14.51
C GLY A 146 -10.10 -14.62 14.08
N VAL A 147 -9.68 -14.06 12.95
CA VAL A 147 -8.32 -14.22 12.41
C VAL A 147 -7.72 -12.88 12.00
N LEU A 148 -6.43 -12.66 12.29
CA LEU A 148 -5.68 -11.48 11.81
C LEU A 148 -5.14 -11.69 10.39
N MET A 149 -5.03 -12.95 9.97
CA MET A 149 -4.43 -13.33 8.69
C MET A 149 -5.39 -13.08 7.54
N HIS A 150 -4.94 -12.32 6.55
CA HIS A 150 -5.60 -12.15 5.27
C HIS A 150 -5.22 -13.28 4.29
N ALA A 151 -6.05 -13.48 3.27
CA ALA A 151 -5.92 -14.53 2.25
C ALA A 151 -5.92 -15.96 2.83
N LEU A 152 -6.40 -16.15 4.05
CA LEU A 152 -6.45 -17.47 4.68
C LEU A 152 -7.38 -18.42 3.93
N LEU A 153 -8.54 -17.95 3.50
CA LEU A 153 -9.53 -18.73 2.75
C LEU A 153 -9.03 -19.00 1.32
N GLU A 154 -8.44 -18.01 0.66
CA GLU A 154 -8.05 -18.09 -0.75
C GLU A 154 -6.84 -18.99 -0.98
N ARG A 155 -5.96 -19.11 -0.01
CA ARG A 155 -4.67 -19.82 -0.16
C ARG A 155 -4.65 -21.22 0.43
N ASN A 156 -5.63 -21.56 1.26
CA ASN A 156 -5.59 -22.80 2.05
C ASN A 156 -6.86 -23.64 1.81
N PRO A 157 -6.82 -24.57 0.84
CA PRO A 157 -7.95 -25.45 0.54
C PRO A 157 -8.46 -26.23 1.75
N SER A 158 -7.58 -26.62 2.69
CA SER A 158 -7.93 -27.32 3.92
C SER A 158 -8.87 -26.48 4.82
N ILE A 159 -8.67 -25.18 4.85
CA ILE A 159 -9.55 -24.24 5.61
C ILE A 159 -10.93 -24.20 4.95
N ILE A 160 -10.98 -24.07 3.61
CA ILE A 160 -12.27 -24.10 2.87
C ILE A 160 -12.99 -25.43 3.11
N GLN A 161 -12.29 -26.55 3.04
CA GLN A 161 -12.87 -27.87 3.31
C GLN A 161 -13.45 -27.96 4.73
N SER A 162 -12.72 -27.43 5.73
CA SER A 162 -13.18 -27.40 7.12
C SER A 162 -14.46 -26.58 7.29
N VAL A 163 -14.52 -25.41 6.65
CA VAL A 163 -15.71 -24.53 6.65
C VAL A 163 -16.87 -25.23 5.93
N SER A 164 -16.67 -25.76 4.73
CA SER A 164 -17.69 -26.47 3.94
C SER A 164 -18.27 -27.62 4.73
N LYS A 165 -17.42 -28.45 5.35
CA LYS A 165 -17.84 -29.57 6.20
C LYS A 165 -18.63 -29.11 7.42
N SER A 166 -18.32 -27.95 8.00
CA SER A 166 -19.03 -27.40 9.13
C SER A 166 -20.39 -26.79 8.76
N LEU A 167 -20.57 -26.44 7.49
CA LEU A 167 -21.82 -25.94 6.92
C LEU A 167 -22.65 -27.02 6.23
N ASP A 168 -22.21 -28.28 6.28
CA ASP A 168 -22.80 -29.42 5.58
C ASP A 168 -22.94 -29.22 4.06
N ILE A 169 -21.99 -28.45 3.47
CA ILE A 169 -21.91 -28.19 2.03
C ILE A 169 -21.19 -29.36 1.35
N SER A 170 -21.83 -30.02 0.42
CA SER A 170 -21.23 -31.07 -0.42
C SER A 170 -20.23 -30.50 -1.42
N ILE A 171 -19.38 -31.35 -1.97
CA ILE A 171 -18.41 -30.97 -3.01
C ILE A 171 -19.12 -30.41 -4.25
N SER A 172 -20.21 -31.03 -4.67
CA SER A 172 -20.99 -30.58 -5.83
C SER A 172 -21.65 -29.21 -5.60
N GLU A 173 -22.15 -28.96 -4.41
CA GLU A 173 -22.68 -27.63 -4.06
C GLU A 173 -21.59 -26.58 -4.03
N LEU A 174 -20.38 -26.92 -3.56
CA LEU A 174 -19.24 -26.02 -3.56
C LEU A 174 -18.80 -25.66 -5.00
N GLU A 175 -18.83 -26.61 -5.93
CA GLU A 175 -18.59 -26.37 -7.35
C GLU A 175 -19.65 -25.46 -7.96
N ASN A 176 -20.93 -25.71 -7.71
CA ASN A 176 -22.03 -24.86 -8.14
C ASN A 176 -21.90 -23.42 -7.61
N ILE A 177 -21.51 -23.25 -6.33
CA ILE A 177 -21.24 -21.93 -5.75
C ILE A 177 -20.07 -21.24 -6.46
N ARG A 178 -19.01 -21.96 -6.78
CA ARG A 178 -17.86 -21.40 -7.53
C ARG A 178 -18.25 -20.94 -8.93
N GLU A 179 -19.02 -21.73 -9.64
CA GLU A 179 -19.53 -21.36 -10.97
C GLU A 179 -20.46 -20.14 -10.92
N ALA A 180 -21.41 -20.12 -9.97
CA ALA A 180 -22.30 -19.00 -9.76
C ALA A 180 -21.55 -17.72 -9.42
N ASN A 181 -20.54 -17.80 -8.55
CA ASN A 181 -19.67 -16.66 -8.21
C ASN A 181 -18.83 -16.19 -9.41
N ALA A 182 -18.33 -17.11 -10.23
CA ALA A 182 -17.58 -16.76 -11.43
C ALA A 182 -18.47 -16.00 -12.42
N LYS A 183 -19.73 -16.45 -12.61
CA LYS A 183 -20.73 -15.78 -13.45
C LYS A 183 -21.09 -14.40 -12.91
N LEU A 184 -21.42 -14.30 -11.62
CA LEU A 184 -21.75 -13.02 -10.97
C LEU A 184 -20.58 -12.03 -11.07
N ASN A 185 -19.35 -12.47 -10.83
CA ASN A 185 -18.17 -11.64 -10.99
C ASN A 185 -17.97 -11.15 -12.43
N ALA A 186 -18.31 -11.98 -13.43
CA ALA A 186 -18.25 -11.59 -14.82
C ALA A 186 -19.33 -10.54 -15.15
N GLU A 187 -20.55 -10.73 -14.65
CA GLU A 187 -21.66 -9.78 -14.80
C GLU A 187 -21.34 -8.43 -14.16
N ILE A 188 -20.91 -8.41 -12.88
CA ILE A 188 -20.51 -7.18 -12.18
C ILE A 188 -19.37 -6.47 -12.94
N LYS A 189 -18.38 -7.21 -13.42
CA LYS A 189 -17.29 -6.62 -14.21
C LYS A 189 -17.80 -5.99 -15.51
N SER A 190 -18.75 -6.61 -16.15
CA SER A 190 -19.38 -6.09 -17.37
C SER A 190 -20.17 -4.82 -17.10
N GLU A 191 -21.01 -4.80 -16.05
CA GLU A 191 -21.84 -3.64 -15.67
C GLU A 191 -20.97 -2.43 -15.25
N VAL A 192 -19.85 -2.66 -14.58
CA VAL A 192 -18.92 -1.59 -14.17
C VAL A 192 -17.94 -1.18 -15.28
N GLY A 193 -18.15 -1.69 -16.52
CA GLY A 193 -17.29 -1.39 -17.66
C GLY A 193 -15.90 -2.01 -17.59
N ILE A 194 -15.71 -3.00 -16.70
CA ILE A 194 -14.48 -3.81 -16.66
C ILE A 194 -14.71 -4.96 -17.64
N SER A 195 -14.43 -4.71 -18.92
CA SER A 195 -14.60 -5.77 -19.91
C SER A 195 -13.68 -6.94 -19.59
N THR A 196 -14.27 -8.09 -19.33
CA THR A 196 -13.57 -9.40 -19.31
C THR A 196 -13.04 -9.75 -20.71
N GLU A 197 -13.50 -9.05 -21.74
CA GLU A 197 -13.16 -9.26 -23.16
C GLU A 197 -11.76 -8.76 -23.55
N ILE A 198 -11.08 -7.93 -22.71
CA ILE A 198 -9.71 -7.50 -23.05
C ILE A 198 -8.74 -8.70 -23.15
N LYS A 199 -9.08 -9.84 -22.55
CA LYS A 199 -8.26 -11.07 -22.71
C LYS A 199 -8.67 -11.95 -23.89
N SER A 200 -9.92 -11.90 -24.37
CA SER A 200 -10.41 -12.75 -25.45
C SER A 200 -10.28 -12.13 -26.86
N GLN A 201 -10.15 -10.81 -26.97
CA GLN A 201 -9.91 -10.13 -28.25
C GLN A 201 -8.41 -9.95 -28.58
N ARG A 202 -7.48 -10.47 -27.78
CA ARG A 202 -6.11 -10.61 -28.25
C ARG A 202 -6.12 -11.63 -29.39
N LYS A 203 -6.14 -11.13 -30.64
CA LYS A 203 -5.90 -11.95 -31.83
C LYS A 203 -4.65 -12.78 -31.58
N MET A 204 -4.77 -14.10 -31.69
CA MET A 204 -3.61 -15.01 -31.66
C MET A 204 -2.57 -14.47 -32.63
N GLY A 205 -1.41 -14.05 -32.13
CA GLY A 205 -0.33 -13.47 -32.91
C GLY A 205 0.14 -12.06 -32.55
N GLN A 206 -0.58 -11.30 -31.73
CA GLN A 206 -0.06 -10.01 -31.23
C GLN A 206 0.89 -10.25 -30.04
N LYS A 207 2.15 -9.77 -30.18
CA LYS A 207 3.09 -9.72 -29.05
C LYS A 207 2.42 -9.04 -27.86
N PRO A 208 2.58 -9.57 -26.63
CA PRO A 208 1.99 -8.97 -25.44
C PRO A 208 2.43 -7.50 -25.34
N ARG A 209 1.46 -6.60 -25.36
CA ARG A 209 1.74 -5.17 -25.14
C ARG A 209 2.24 -5.05 -23.71
N ARG A 210 3.52 -4.74 -23.52
CA ARG A 210 4.10 -4.57 -22.19
C ARG A 210 3.42 -3.39 -21.50
N ALA A 211 3.04 -3.57 -20.23
CA ALA A 211 2.44 -2.50 -19.44
C ALA A 211 3.33 -1.24 -19.45
N LYS A 212 2.73 -0.07 -19.50
CA LYS A 212 3.42 1.18 -19.20
C LYS A 212 3.66 1.28 -17.68
N ILE A 213 4.83 1.72 -17.26
CA ILE A 213 5.22 1.79 -15.87
C ILE A 213 5.66 3.19 -15.51
N VAL A 214 5.29 3.65 -14.33
CA VAL A 214 5.78 4.87 -13.69
C VAL A 214 6.05 4.62 -12.21
N LEU A 215 7.15 5.15 -11.69
CA LEU A 215 7.45 5.13 -10.27
C LEU A 215 7.14 6.51 -9.67
N ILE A 216 6.36 6.53 -8.59
CA ILE A 216 6.01 7.74 -7.84
C ILE A 216 6.73 7.71 -6.51
N THR A 217 7.68 8.63 -6.32
CA THR A 217 8.42 8.82 -5.08
C THR A 217 8.13 10.17 -4.46
N ALA A 218 8.80 10.54 -3.37
CA ALA A 218 8.64 11.84 -2.73
C ALA A 218 9.94 12.38 -2.15
N THR A 219 9.96 13.67 -1.84
CA THR A 219 11.06 14.32 -1.11
C THR A 219 11.05 14.00 0.38
N GLY A 220 9.91 13.58 0.96
CA GLY A 220 9.77 13.29 2.37
C GLY A 220 8.60 12.38 2.72
N SER A 221 8.61 11.83 3.93
CA SER A 221 7.45 11.14 4.50
C SER A 221 6.30 12.13 4.71
N GLY A 222 5.05 11.66 4.64
CA GLY A 222 3.88 12.53 4.79
C GLY A 222 3.62 13.47 3.63
N SER A 223 4.34 13.35 2.50
CA SER A 223 4.11 14.17 1.29
C SER A 223 2.76 13.90 0.60
N GLY A 224 2.02 12.88 1.07
CA GLY A 224 0.71 12.51 0.52
C GLY A 224 0.77 11.65 -0.73
N LYS A 225 1.86 10.89 -0.95
CA LYS A 225 2.00 9.95 -2.07
C LYS A 225 0.80 9.03 -2.22
N THR A 226 0.36 8.40 -1.13
CA THR A 226 -0.76 7.46 -1.13
C THR A 226 -2.04 8.10 -1.68
N PHE A 227 -2.34 9.36 -1.32
CA PHE A 227 -3.47 10.09 -1.89
C PHE A 227 -3.32 10.32 -3.40
N ILE A 228 -2.13 10.75 -3.83
CA ILE A 228 -1.80 10.99 -5.25
C ILE A 228 -1.90 9.68 -6.05
N VAL A 229 -1.26 8.61 -5.57
CA VAL A 229 -1.29 7.28 -6.21
C VAL A 229 -2.71 6.74 -6.31
N THR A 230 -3.48 6.85 -5.23
CA THR A 230 -4.89 6.42 -5.20
C THR A 230 -5.73 7.17 -6.23
N GLY A 231 -5.61 8.50 -6.28
CA GLY A 231 -6.34 9.32 -7.24
C GLY A 231 -5.94 9.03 -8.69
N ILE A 232 -4.63 8.90 -8.97
CA ILE A 232 -4.13 8.54 -10.30
C ILE A 232 -4.66 7.15 -10.72
N ALA A 233 -4.56 6.15 -9.85
CA ALA A 233 -5.02 4.80 -10.14
C ALA A 233 -6.51 4.75 -10.46
N GLY A 234 -7.34 5.43 -9.66
CA GLY A 234 -8.78 5.54 -9.88
C GLY A 234 -9.14 6.30 -11.15
N ALA A 235 -8.49 7.44 -11.41
CA ALA A 235 -8.73 8.25 -12.60
C ALA A 235 -8.32 7.52 -13.90
N LEU A 236 -7.17 6.84 -13.90
CA LEU A 236 -6.74 6.03 -15.04
C LEU A 236 -7.69 4.84 -15.29
N ARG A 237 -8.18 4.21 -14.22
CA ARG A 237 -9.18 3.16 -14.36
C ARG A 237 -10.47 3.65 -15.01
N LYS A 238 -10.95 4.86 -14.67
CA LYS A 238 -12.13 5.47 -15.31
C LYS A 238 -11.97 5.64 -16.83
N THR A 239 -10.73 5.70 -17.33
CA THR A 239 -10.44 5.72 -18.78
C THR A 239 -10.45 4.33 -19.44
N GLY A 240 -10.78 3.27 -18.70
CA GLY A 240 -10.81 1.89 -19.19
C GLY A 240 -9.46 1.15 -19.11
N LEU A 241 -8.41 1.75 -18.54
CA LEU A 241 -7.14 1.06 -18.35
C LEU A 241 -7.21 0.06 -17.19
N ASN A 242 -6.65 -1.13 -17.40
CA ASN A 242 -6.40 -2.07 -16.31
C ASN A 242 -5.13 -1.65 -15.56
N VAL A 243 -5.32 -1.05 -14.37
CA VAL A 243 -4.25 -0.42 -13.59
C VAL A 243 -3.83 -1.33 -12.44
N GLY A 244 -2.53 -1.64 -12.37
CA GLY A 244 -1.89 -2.29 -11.24
C GLY A 244 -1.16 -1.29 -10.35
N VAL A 245 -1.16 -1.52 -9.04
CA VAL A 245 -0.40 -0.72 -8.08
C VAL A 245 0.46 -1.64 -7.23
N VAL A 246 1.74 -1.32 -7.12
CA VAL A 246 2.71 -2.05 -6.28
C VAL A 246 3.49 -1.09 -5.39
N LYS A 247 3.91 -1.57 -4.22
CA LYS A 247 4.63 -0.78 -3.21
C LYS A 247 6.10 -1.14 -3.16
N VAL A 248 6.98 -0.15 -3.06
CA VAL A 248 8.36 -0.37 -2.62
C VAL A 248 8.38 -0.47 -1.10
N GLY A 249 8.94 -1.54 -0.56
CA GLY A 249 9.00 -1.77 0.89
C GLY A 249 7.76 -2.46 1.46
N GLY A 250 7.76 -2.70 2.76
CA GLY A 250 6.83 -3.60 3.42
C GLY A 250 5.49 -3.01 3.85
N ASP A 251 5.30 -1.69 3.82
CA ASP A 251 4.04 -1.11 4.30
C ASP A 251 2.94 -1.16 3.24
N ILE A 252 2.37 -2.35 3.07
CA ILE A 252 1.31 -2.61 2.09
C ILE A 252 -0.02 -1.94 2.44
N ARG A 253 -0.19 -1.40 3.67
CA ARG A 253 -1.40 -0.66 4.04
C ARG A 253 -1.61 0.56 3.16
N ASP A 254 -0.53 1.20 2.71
CA ASP A 254 -0.58 2.32 1.77
C ASP A 254 -1.23 1.97 0.41
N LEU A 255 -1.17 0.70 0.00
CA LEU A 255 -1.78 0.27 -1.26
C LEU A 255 -3.29 0.10 -1.18
N VAL A 256 -3.83 -0.18 0.01
CA VAL A 256 -5.23 -0.61 0.16
C VAL A 256 -6.22 0.37 -0.47
N PRO A 257 -6.10 1.70 -0.29
CA PRO A 257 -7.01 2.66 -0.93
C PRO A 257 -6.99 2.58 -2.46
N ALA A 258 -5.80 2.47 -3.06
CA ALA A 258 -5.66 2.36 -4.50
C ALA A 258 -6.19 1.01 -5.02
N LEU A 259 -5.85 -0.10 -4.36
CA LEU A 259 -6.34 -1.43 -4.70
C LEU A 259 -7.87 -1.54 -4.58
N TYR A 260 -8.46 -0.87 -3.58
CA TYR A 260 -9.91 -0.74 -3.45
C TYR A 260 -10.55 -0.11 -4.70
N LEU A 261 -9.97 0.97 -5.22
CA LEU A 261 -10.46 1.65 -6.42
C LEU A 261 -10.27 0.82 -7.69
N VAL A 262 -9.12 0.18 -7.87
CA VAL A 262 -8.85 -0.64 -9.04
C VAL A 262 -9.47 -2.04 -8.95
N LYS A 263 -10.14 -2.37 -7.82
CA LYS A 263 -10.78 -3.66 -7.54
C LYS A 263 -9.83 -4.84 -7.68
N GLU A 264 -8.60 -4.66 -7.21
CA GLU A 264 -7.59 -5.70 -7.15
C GLU A 264 -7.30 -6.10 -5.69
N PRO A 265 -7.16 -7.40 -5.40
CA PRO A 265 -6.73 -7.84 -4.08
C PRO A 265 -5.22 -7.64 -3.91
N ILE A 266 -4.75 -7.66 -2.66
CA ILE A 266 -3.32 -7.75 -2.37
C ILE A 266 -2.80 -9.10 -2.87
N ARG A 267 -1.76 -9.07 -3.71
CA ARG A 267 -1.11 -10.22 -4.34
C ARG A 267 0.28 -10.45 -3.78
N ASP A 268 0.88 -11.61 -4.04
CA ASP A 268 2.27 -11.90 -3.67
C ASP A 268 3.28 -10.91 -4.25
N TYR A 269 2.97 -10.33 -5.40
CA TYR A 269 3.76 -9.30 -6.07
C TYR A 269 3.38 -7.87 -5.69
N SER A 270 2.49 -7.63 -4.71
CA SER A 270 2.10 -6.26 -4.34
C SER A 270 3.22 -5.46 -3.67
N SER A 271 4.28 -6.11 -3.19
CA SER A 271 5.36 -5.46 -2.44
C SER A 271 6.75 -5.82 -2.97
N ILE A 272 7.50 -4.80 -3.40
CA ILE A 272 8.92 -4.90 -3.78
C ILE A 272 9.77 -4.90 -2.52
N ARG A 273 10.68 -5.87 -2.43
CA ARG A 273 11.61 -5.97 -1.31
C ARG A 273 12.76 -4.97 -1.46
N ILE A 274 12.97 -4.19 -0.40
CA ILE A 274 14.14 -3.33 -0.20
C ILE A 274 14.73 -3.61 1.19
N GLY A 275 16.05 -3.79 1.28
CA GLY A 275 16.68 -4.24 2.53
C GLY A 275 15.94 -5.45 3.11
N GLU A 276 15.54 -5.38 4.37
CA GLU A 276 14.76 -6.42 5.03
C GLU A 276 13.24 -6.20 4.93
N SER A 277 12.79 -5.17 4.20
CA SER A 277 11.37 -4.77 4.12
C SER A 277 10.77 -5.12 2.76
N GLY A 278 9.54 -5.61 2.74
CA GLY A 278 8.82 -6.03 1.52
C GLY A 278 8.86 -7.53 1.28
N TRP A 279 8.26 -7.98 0.17
CA TRP A 279 7.93 -9.39 -0.03
C TRP A 279 8.76 -10.08 -1.10
N SER A 280 8.80 -9.54 -2.31
CA SER A 280 9.43 -10.19 -3.46
C SER A 280 10.45 -9.29 -4.14
N PRO A 281 11.44 -9.85 -4.86
CA PRO A 281 12.38 -9.08 -5.66
C PRO A 281 11.67 -8.19 -6.67
N PHE A 282 12.23 -7.00 -6.95
CA PHE A 282 11.62 -6.02 -7.87
C PHE A 282 11.41 -6.59 -9.28
N THR A 283 12.30 -7.44 -9.77
CA THR A 283 12.20 -8.08 -11.08
C THR A 283 10.96 -8.97 -11.18
N GLU A 284 10.75 -9.80 -10.19
CA GLU A 284 9.59 -10.70 -10.09
C GLU A 284 8.28 -9.91 -9.98
N VAL A 285 8.24 -8.92 -9.09
CA VAL A 285 7.06 -8.06 -8.87
C VAL A 285 6.63 -7.37 -10.16
N ILE A 286 7.59 -6.72 -10.84
CA ILE A 286 7.27 -5.94 -12.04
C ILE A 286 6.93 -6.82 -13.22
N GLU A 287 7.56 -7.97 -13.38
CA GLU A 287 7.19 -8.95 -14.39
C GLU A 287 5.74 -9.43 -14.21
N GLN A 288 5.38 -9.85 -13.01
CA GLN A 288 4.03 -10.32 -12.70
C GLN A 288 2.98 -9.22 -12.85
N ALA A 289 3.27 -8.01 -12.36
CA ALA A 289 2.37 -6.87 -12.51
C ALA A 289 2.19 -6.47 -13.99
N SER A 290 3.28 -6.41 -14.77
CA SER A 290 3.24 -6.03 -16.19
C SER A 290 2.49 -7.03 -17.07
N ASN A 291 2.50 -8.31 -16.71
CA ASN A 291 1.79 -9.34 -17.44
C ASN A 291 0.25 -9.30 -17.21
N ARG A 292 -0.19 -8.60 -16.15
CA ARG A 292 -1.60 -8.57 -15.74
C ARG A 292 -2.31 -7.26 -16.03
N HIS A 293 -1.56 -6.15 -16.19
CA HIS A 293 -2.10 -4.80 -16.28
C HIS A 293 -1.63 -4.09 -17.55
N ASP A 294 -2.36 -3.04 -17.93
CA ASP A 294 -1.97 -2.14 -19.03
C ASP A 294 -1.08 -1.01 -18.55
N PHE A 295 -1.26 -0.62 -17.29
CA PHE A 295 -0.52 0.44 -16.63
C PHE A 295 -0.15 0.02 -15.20
N VAL A 296 1.10 0.21 -14.79
CA VAL A 296 1.58 -0.13 -13.45
C VAL A 296 2.14 1.11 -12.76
N ILE A 297 1.61 1.41 -11.59
CA ILE A 297 2.12 2.47 -10.72
C ILE A 297 2.93 1.82 -9.60
N ILE A 298 4.20 2.24 -9.47
CA ILE A 298 5.07 1.83 -8.36
C ILE A 298 5.06 2.94 -7.33
N GLU A 299 4.51 2.69 -6.14
CA GLU A 299 4.56 3.63 -5.03
C GLU A 299 5.84 3.45 -4.21
N GLY A 300 6.69 4.47 -4.18
CA GLY A 300 7.93 4.48 -3.41
C GLY A 300 7.73 4.49 -1.90
N ALA A 301 8.69 3.96 -1.16
CA ALA A 301 8.74 4.03 0.29
C ALA A 301 9.21 5.41 0.75
N MET A 302 8.59 5.99 1.77
CA MET A 302 8.98 7.26 2.40
C MET A 302 9.49 8.32 1.40
N ASN A 303 10.79 8.70 1.45
CA ASN A 303 11.46 9.45 0.37
C ASN A 303 12.32 8.52 -0.50
N ALA A 304 12.82 9.03 -1.65
CA ALA A 304 13.56 8.20 -2.61
C ALA A 304 14.83 7.56 -2.03
N PHE A 305 15.52 8.22 -1.11
CA PHE A 305 16.83 7.81 -0.59
C PHE A 305 16.76 7.11 0.78
N THR A 306 15.59 7.03 1.41
CA THR A 306 15.45 6.36 2.71
C THR A 306 15.93 4.91 2.61
N GLY A 307 16.81 4.53 3.53
CA GLY A 307 17.41 3.20 3.60
C GLY A 307 18.78 3.08 2.93
N LEU A 308 19.18 4.06 2.12
CA LEU A 308 20.40 3.99 1.31
C LEU A 308 21.70 3.78 2.12
N PHE A 309 21.76 4.26 3.36
CA PHE A 309 22.92 4.04 4.23
C PHE A 309 22.95 2.67 4.93
N ASN A 310 22.03 1.78 4.61
CA ASN A 310 22.05 0.41 5.11
C ASN A 310 22.99 -0.46 4.26
N GLU A 311 24.26 -0.45 4.55
CA GLU A 311 25.33 -1.09 3.76
C GLU A 311 25.31 -2.64 3.77
N LYS A 312 24.47 -3.26 4.61
CA LYS A 312 24.51 -4.73 4.83
C LYS A 312 23.67 -5.54 3.83
N ALA A 313 22.96 -4.93 2.93
CA ALA A 313 22.01 -5.65 2.09
C ALA A 313 22.59 -5.93 0.70
N ALA A 314 22.60 -7.21 0.31
CA ALA A 314 22.89 -7.66 -1.06
C ALA A 314 21.73 -7.39 -2.05
N ARG A 315 20.91 -6.36 -1.81
CA ARG A 315 19.69 -6.02 -2.55
C ARG A 315 19.42 -4.53 -2.41
N PRO A 316 18.57 -3.93 -3.27
CA PRO A 316 18.23 -2.52 -3.13
C PRO A 316 17.73 -2.19 -1.72
N THR A 317 18.13 -1.06 -1.18
CA THR A 317 17.75 -0.59 0.16
C THR A 317 16.85 0.64 0.10
N SER A 318 16.76 1.27 -1.07
CA SER A 318 16.01 2.51 -1.29
C SER A 318 15.13 2.45 -2.54
N THR A 319 14.14 3.34 -2.60
CA THR A 319 13.33 3.55 -3.80
C THR A 319 14.16 4.03 -4.99
N ALA A 320 15.19 4.83 -4.74
CA ALA A 320 16.07 5.35 -5.78
C ALA A 320 16.85 4.23 -6.50
N GLU A 321 17.35 3.24 -5.77
CA GLU A 321 18.00 2.06 -6.36
C GLU A 321 17.03 1.22 -7.17
N VAL A 322 15.79 1.05 -6.71
CA VAL A 322 14.73 0.35 -7.47
C VAL A 322 14.42 1.11 -8.78
N ALA A 323 14.29 2.44 -8.71
CA ALA A 323 14.05 3.27 -9.89
C ALA A 323 15.18 3.16 -10.94
N LEU A 324 16.43 3.16 -10.49
CA LEU A 324 17.60 2.98 -11.34
C LEU A 324 17.65 1.58 -11.96
N ALA A 325 17.50 0.53 -11.12
CA ALA A 325 17.57 -0.87 -11.57
C ALA A 325 16.49 -1.23 -12.60
N LEU A 326 15.31 -0.61 -12.48
CA LEU A 326 14.20 -0.78 -13.43
C LEU A 326 14.31 0.15 -14.64
N ASP A 327 15.22 1.11 -14.64
CA ASP A 327 15.32 2.17 -15.66
C ASP A 327 13.95 2.82 -15.96
N THR A 328 13.15 3.07 -14.92
CA THR A 328 11.75 3.47 -15.04
C THR A 328 11.57 4.98 -14.87
N PRO A 329 10.66 5.61 -15.66
CA PRO A 329 10.27 6.99 -15.45
C PRO A 329 9.82 7.22 -14.02
N THR A 330 10.34 8.27 -13.40
CA THR A 330 10.10 8.59 -12.00
C THR A 330 9.46 9.96 -11.88
N VAL A 331 8.40 10.05 -11.06
CA VAL A 331 7.70 11.29 -10.69
C VAL A 331 7.95 11.57 -9.21
N ILE A 332 8.27 12.80 -8.88
CA ILE A 332 8.55 13.24 -7.51
C ILE A 332 7.32 13.99 -6.98
N VAL A 333 6.81 13.57 -5.85
CA VAL A 333 5.78 14.30 -5.08
C VAL A 333 6.48 15.12 -4.00
N VAL A 334 6.21 16.42 -3.97
CA VAL A 334 6.72 17.34 -2.96
C VAL A 334 5.55 17.99 -2.19
N SER A 335 5.66 18.05 -0.87
CA SER A 335 4.64 18.71 -0.04
C SER A 335 4.96 20.18 0.11
N SER A 336 3.98 21.05 -0.12
CA SER A 336 4.08 22.49 0.13
C SER A 336 3.48 22.91 1.49
N ASP A 337 3.13 21.94 2.34
CA ASP A 337 2.36 22.20 3.57
C ASP A 337 3.14 23.03 4.60
N LYS A 338 4.41 22.66 4.83
CA LYS A 338 5.26 23.27 5.86
C LYS A 338 6.27 24.30 5.34
N GLU A 339 6.69 24.12 4.09
CA GLU A 339 7.78 24.89 3.47
C GLU A 339 7.27 26.01 2.55
N GLY A 340 5.94 26.12 2.37
CA GLY A 340 5.37 26.96 1.31
C GLY A 340 5.68 26.42 -0.08
N VAL A 341 5.21 27.10 -1.11
CA VAL A 341 5.45 26.71 -2.50
C VAL A 341 6.91 26.95 -2.87
N GLU A 342 7.48 28.06 -2.42
CA GLU A 342 8.86 28.47 -2.69
C GLU A 342 9.88 27.45 -2.15
N GLY A 343 9.74 27.08 -0.89
CA GLY A 343 10.58 26.05 -0.26
C GLY A 343 10.42 24.70 -0.96
N ALA A 344 9.19 24.34 -1.29
CA ALA A 344 8.92 23.10 -2.04
C ALA A 344 9.54 23.10 -3.44
N VAL A 345 9.54 24.24 -4.15
CA VAL A 345 10.22 24.39 -5.46
C VAL A 345 11.71 24.17 -5.32
N VAL A 346 12.37 24.85 -4.37
CA VAL A 346 13.81 24.68 -4.14
C VAL A 346 14.16 23.24 -3.76
N ASN A 347 13.38 22.64 -2.86
CA ASN A 347 13.56 21.25 -2.44
C ASN A 347 13.41 20.29 -3.63
N ALA A 348 12.34 20.43 -4.42
CA ALA A 348 12.08 19.55 -5.56
C ALA A 348 13.13 19.69 -6.67
N LEU A 349 13.62 20.92 -6.97
CA LEU A 349 14.66 21.16 -7.96
C LEU A 349 15.98 20.48 -7.55
N ASN A 350 16.40 20.66 -6.30
CA ASN A 350 17.61 20.04 -5.76
C ASN A 350 17.50 18.51 -5.77
N TYR A 351 16.34 17.99 -5.37
CA TYR A 351 16.07 16.57 -5.32
C TYR A 351 16.07 15.94 -6.71
N ALA A 352 15.38 16.57 -7.68
CA ALA A 352 15.35 16.13 -9.07
C ALA A 352 16.75 16.20 -9.72
N GLY A 353 17.48 17.28 -9.48
CA GLY A 353 18.85 17.46 -9.96
C GLY A 353 19.79 16.35 -9.47
N LEU A 354 19.77 16.07 -8.17
CA LEU A 354 20.56 14.99 -7.58
C LEU A 354 20.16 13.62 -8.13
N MET A 355 18.87 13.30 -8.19
CA MET A 355 18.41 12.03 -8.75
C MET A 355 18.85 11.84 -10.21
N LYS A 356 18.74 12.88 -11.05
CA LYS A 356 19.20 12.83 -12.45
C LYS A 356 20.73 12.65 -12.55
N LYS A 357 21.50 13.34 -11.72
CA LYS A 357 22.96 13.18 -11.63
C LYS A 357 23.36 11.75 -11.25
N LEU A 358 22.51 11.06 -10.48
CA LEU A 358 22.69 9.66 -10.11
C LEU A 358 22.18 8.67 -11.17
N GLY A 359 21.66 9.14 -12.30
CA GLY A 359 21.19 8.32 -13.42
C GLY A 359 19.71 7.95 -13.40
N ILE A 360 18.92 8.47 -12.46
CA ILE A 360 17.49 8.17 -12.37
C ILE A 360 16.72 9.01 -13.38
N LYS A 361 15.78 8.41 -14.09
CA LYS A 361 14.91 9.05 -15.08
C LYS A 361 13.80 9.89 -14.44
N VAL A 362 14.13 11.01 -13.82
CA VAL A 362 13.13 11.94 -13.32
C VAL A 362 12.45 12.64 -14.50
N LYS A 363 11.15 12.42 -14.67
CA LYS A 363 10.34 12.93 -15.77
C LYS A 363 9.32 13.97 -15.33
N GLY A 364 8.83 13.87 -14.10
CA GLY A 364 7.75 14.74 -13.62
C GLY A 364 7.87 15.11 -12.15
N VAL A 365 7.23 16.20 -11.80
CA VAL A 365 7.03 16.65 -10.41
C VAL A 365 5.56 16.98 -10.17
N ILE A 366 5.07 16.65 -8.99
CA ILE A 366 3.73 16.97 -8.49
C ILE A 366 3.89 17.71 -7.17
N PHE A 367 3.38 18.94 -7.10
CA PHE A 367 3.24 19.66 -5.84
C PHE A 367 1.95 19.22 -5.16
N ASN A 368 2.03 18.81 -3.91
CA ASN A 368 0.89 18.39 -3.13
C ASN A 368 0.70 19.29 -1.90
N LYS A 369 -0.53 19.39 -1.41
CA LYS A 369 -0.94 20.25 -0.29
C LYS A 369 -0.61 21.72 -0.54
N ALA A 370 -0.66 22.15 -1.80
CA ALA A 370 -0.35 23.50 -2.20
C ALA A 370 -1.44 24.48 -1.75
N ARG A 371 -1.02 25.64 -1.23
CA ARG A 371 -1.90 26.77 -0.97
C ARG A 371 -1.93 27.63 -2.24
N LEU A 372 -2.92 27.38 -3.09
CA LEU A 372 -3.00 28.01 -4.42
C LEU A 372 -3.40 29.48 -4.39
N THR A 373 -3.83 30.02 -3.26
CA THR A 373 -4.31 31.41 -3.10
C THR A 373 -3.28 32.46 -3.54
N TYR A 374 -1.99 32.14 -3.43
CA TYR A 374 -0.89 33.05 -3.79
C TYR A 374 -0.21 32.68 -5.12
N MET A 375 -0.73 31.67 -5.81
CA MET A 375 -0.13 31.19 -7.06
C MET A 375 -0.68 31.97 -8.24
N THR A 376 0.06 32.99 -8.70
CA THR A 376 -0.27 33.70 -9.95
C THR A 376 0.12 32.85 -11.16
N SER A 377 -0.43 33.20 -12.33
CA SER A 377 -0.06 32.57 -13.62
C SER A 377 1.44 32.71 -13.92
N GLU A 378 2.03 33.87 -13.59
CA GLU A 378 3.46 34.16 -13.77
C GLU A 378 4.33 33.29 -12.87
N THR A 379 3.95 33.14 -11.59
CA THR A 379 4.64 32.26 -10.65
C THR A 379 4.59 30.81 -11.13
N LYS A 380 3.44 30.35 -11.61
CA LYS A 380 3.30 29.00 -12.18
C LYS A 380 4.22 28.80 -13.39
N GLN A 381 4.25 29.74 -14.32
CA GLN A 381 5.13 29.70 -15.49
C GLN A 381 6.62 29.74 -15.12
N LEU A 382 6.98 30.48 -14.05
CA LEU A 382 8.36 30.49 -13.54
C LEU A 382 8.74 29.09 -13.03
N VAL A 383 7.88 28.46 -12.25
CA VAL A 383 8.10 27.10 -11.74
C VAL A 383 8.20 26.09 -12.90
N GLU A 384 7.29 26.15 -13.86
CA GLU A 384 7.31 25.27 -15.05
C GLU A 384 8.64 25.42 -15.81
N ARG A 385 9.10 26.64 -16.06
CA ARG A 385 10.40 26.91 -16.74
C ARG A 385 11.58 26.38 -15.94
N ALA A 386 11.57 26.55 -14.61
CA ALA A 386 12.64 26.04 -13.75
C ALA A 386 12.80 24.52 -13.86
N PHE A 387 11.70 23.77 -13.85
CA PHE A 387 11.73 22.32 -14.04
C PHE A 387 12.03 21.91 -15.48
N ALA A 388 11.52 22.63 -16.47
CA ALA A 388 11.82 22.38 -17.89
C ALA A 388 13.32 22.46 -18.19
N ASN A 389 14.06 23.37 -17.55
CA ASN A 389 15.52 23.47 -17.64
C ASN A 389 16.24 22.20 -17.15
N LEU A 390 15.62 21.44 -16.26
CA LEU A 390 16.10 20.12 -15.82
C LEU A 390 15.56 18.97 -16.71
N GLY A 391 14.74 19.26 -17.74
CA GLY A 391 14.03 18.25 -18.51
C GLY A 391 13.03 17.45 -17.63
N VAL A 392 12.38 18.12 -16.69
CA VAL A 392 11.33 17.60 -15.80
C VAL A 392 10.06 18.39 -16.06
N GLU A 393 8.91 17.73 -16.16
CA GLU A 393 7.62 18.36 -16.41
C GLU A 393 6.87 18.60 -15.09
N LEU A 394 6.29 19.79 -14.91
CA LEU A 394 5.34 20.03 -13.83
C LEU A 394 4.01 19.40 -14.20
N LEU A 395 3.69 18.26 -13.58
CA LEU A 395 2.47 17.51 -13.87
C LEU A 395 1.23 18.10 -13.20
N GLY A 396 1.40 18.85 -12.14
CA GLY A 396 0.29 19.52 -11.46
C GLY A 396 0.60 20.02 -10.08
N MET A 397 -0.36 20.81 -9.57
CA MET A 397 -0.35 21.33 -8.20
C MET A 397 -1.66 20.95 -7.52
N VAL A 398 -1.59 20.01 -6.61
CA VAL A 398 -2.73 19.48 -5.87
C VAL A 398 -2.96 20.31 -4.62
N PRO A 399 -4.16 20.87 -4.41
CA PRO A 399 -4.45 21.69 -3.25
C PRO A 399 -4.39 20.89 -1.95
N ARG A 400 -4.23 21.59 -0.83
CA ARG A 400 -4.45 20.99 0.49
C ARG A 400 -5.91 20.63 0.65
N ILE A 401 -6.19 19.37 0.96
CA ILE A 401 -7.54 18.86 1.13
C ILE A 401 -7.71 18.41 2.56
N GLU A 402 -8.82 18.78 3.15
CA GLU A 402 -9.30 18.24 4.41
C GLU A 402 -10.19 17.04 4.12
N LEU A 403 -9.95 15.95 4.80
CA LEU A 403 -10.73 14.73 4.72
C LEU A 403 -11.37 14.49 6.08
N GLU A 404 -12.68 14.44 6.08
CA GLU A 404 -13.46 14.10 7.28
C GLU A 404 -13.39 12.60 7.57
N GLY A 405 -13.75 12.21 8.80
CA GLY A 405 -13.90 10.79 9.17
C GLY A 405 -12.62 9.98 9.23
N ARG A 406 -11.44 10.63 9.38
CA ARG A 406 -10.17 9.94 9.64
C ARG A 406 -10.07 9.47 11.08
N GLY A 407 -9.43 8.32 11.29
CA GLY A 407 -9.07 7.83 12.61
C GLY A 407 -7.78 8.44 13.16
N MET A 408 -7.23 7.81 14.21
CA MET A 408 -6.00 8.28 14.88
C MET A 408 -4.76 8.19 14.00
N ILE A 409 -4.74 7.31 13.01
CA ILE A 409 -3.66 7.16 12.02
C ILE A 409 -4.22 7.53 10.64
N PRO A 410 -4.15 8.83 10.27
CA PRO A 410 -4.85 9.35 9.09
C PRO A 410 -4.45 8.73 7.75
N GLU A 411 -3.29 8.07 7.69
CA GLU A 411 -2.79 7.46 6.46
C GLU A 411 -3.47 6.12 6.13
N VAL A 412 -4.00 5.43 7.15
CA VAL A 412 -4.55 4.08 7.01
C VAL A 412 -5.94 3.91 7.63
N GLU A 413 -6.34 4.80 8.53
CA GLU A 413 -7.66 4.78 9.16
C GLU A 413 -8.60 5.75 8.46
N ILE A 414 -9.06 5.36 7.27
CA ILE A 414 -9.88 6.15 6.36
C ILE A 414 -11.10 5.36 5.93
N ARG A 415 -12.11 6.05 5.41
CA ARG A 415 -13.20 5.45 4.65
C ARG A 415 -12.77 5.36 3.20
N TYR A 416 -12.55 4.17 2.68
CA TYR A 416 -11.93 3.96 1.36
C TYR A 416 -12.74 4.58 0.23
N GLU A 417 -14.07 4.52 0.29
CA GLU A 417 -14.94 5.08 -0.73
C GLU A 417 -14.84 6.61 -0.78
N GLU A 418 -15.00 7.27 0.36
CA GLU A 418 -14.94 8.74 0.48
C GLU A 418 -13.54 9.26 0.13
N PHE A 419 -12.51 8.61 0.67
CA PHE A 419 -11.13 8.94 0.37
C PHE A 419 -10.82 8.77 -1.11
N GLY A 420 -11.25 7.64 -1.70
CA GLY A 420 -11.01 7.32 -3.09
C GLY A 420 -11.74 8.27 -4.04
N ALA A 421 -13.02 8.56 -3.78
CA ALA A 421 -13.79 9.52 -4.57
C ALA A 421 -13.15 10.90 -4.55
N LYS A 422 -12.74 11.38 -3.36
CA LYS A 422 -12.08 12.68 -3.21
C LYS A 422 -10.71 12.72 -3.87
N ALA A 423 -9.95 11.62 -3.79
CA ALA A 423 -8.65 11.52 -4.46
C ALA A 423 -8.81 11.58 -5.98
N ILE A 424 -9.76 10.84 -6.57
CA ILE A 424 -10.03 10.86 -8.01
C ILE A 424 -10.42 12.27 -8.46
N GLU A 425 -11.45 12.87 -7.83
CA GLU A 425 -11.93 14.20 -8.15
C GLU A 425 -10.78 15.23 -8.17
N THR A 426 -9.98 15.22 -7.10
CA THR A 426 -8.88 16.15 -6.95
C THR A 426 -7.81 15.97 -8.01
N ILE A 427 -7.44 14.72 -8.32
CA ILE A 427 -6.43 14.44 -9.33
C ILE A 427 -6.92 14.80 -10.73
N GLU A 428 -8.17 14.51 -11.08
CA GLU A 428 -8.75 14.89 -12.37
C GLU A 428 -8.75 16.41 -12.59
N GLN A 429 -8.92 17.18 -11.52
CA GLN A 429 -8.92 18.67 -11.58
C GLN A 429 -7.51 19.29 -11.55
N SER A 430 -6.53 18.61 -10.94
CA SER A 430 -5.25 19.24 -10.58
C SER A 430 -4.05 18.69 -11.34
N LEU A 431 -4.19 17.56 -12.06
CA LEU A 431 -3.07 16.84 -12.66
C LEU A 431 -3.24 16.63 -14.17
N ASP A 432 -2.18 16.87 -14.95
CA ASP A 432 -2.15 16.45 -16.36
C ASP A 432 -1.89 14.93 -16.47
N LEU A 433 -2.99 14.16 -16.41
CA LEU A 433 -2.94 12.70 -16.56
C LEU A 433 -2.45 12.27 -17.95
N LYS A 434 -2.69 13.09 -19.00
CA LYS A 434 -2.20 12.77 -20.35
C LYS A 434 -0.68 12.87 -20.41
N ALA A 435 -0.10 13.89 -19.76
CA ALA A 435 1.34 13.99 -19.61
C ALA A 435 1.93 12.82 -18.85
N LEU A 436 1.32 12.42 -17.72
CA LEU A 436 1.75 11.26 -16.96
C LEU A 436 1.75 9.97 -17.81
N ILE A 437 0.69 9.73 -18.59
CA ILE A 437 0.60 8.55 -19.49
C ILE A 437 1.64 8.62 -20.60
N ARG A 438 1.98 9.79 -21.13
CA ARG A 438 3.04 9.98 -22.13
C ARG A 438 4.43 9.64 -21.56
N GLN A 439 4.67 10.04 -20.30
CA GLN A 439 5.96 9.81 -19.63
C GLN A 439 6.16 8.36 -19.22
N ALA A 440 5.09 7.61 -18.95
CA ALA A 440 5.18 6.20 -18.60
C ALA A 440 5.72 5.37 -19.77
N GLU A 441 6.73 4.54 -19.52
CA GLU A 441 7.42 3.71 -20.51
C GLU A 441 7.10 2.22 -20.30
N PRO A 442 7.07 1.41 -21.36
CA PRO A 442 7.06 -0.04 -21.20
C PRO A 442 8.31 -0.52 -20.47
N LEU A 443 8.16 -1.58 -19.67
CA LEU A 443 9.31 -2.19 -19.01
C LEU A 443 10.36 -2.56 -20.05
N LYS A 444 11.53 -1.98 -19.93
CA LYS A 444 12.76 -2.46 -20.56
C LYS A 444 13.28 -3.64 -19.72
N LYS A 445 14.20 -4.44 -20.27
CA LYS A 445 14.85 -5.47 -19.48
C LYS A 445 15.51 -4.80 -18.27
N ALA A 446 15.10 -5.19 -17.06
CA ALA A 446 15.71 -4.67 -15.85
C ALA A 446 17.23 -4.93 -15.93
N THR A 447 18.03 -3.88 -15.82
CA THR A 447 19.48 -4.02 -15.89
C THR A 447 20.06 -4.65 -14.65
N GLY A 448 19.33 -4.56 -13.52
CA GLY A 448 19.76 -5.05 -12.21
C GLY A 448 20.95 -4.26 -11.62
N ASP A 449 21.47 -3.28 -12.36
CA ASP A 449 22.73 -2.60 -12.03
C ASP A 449 22.47 -1.38 -11.13
N TYR A 450 22.48 -1.61 -9.84
CA TYR A 450 22.35 -0.58 -8.80
C TYR A 450 23.52 -0.60 -7.78
N GLU A 451 24.39 -1.59 -7.86
CA GLU A 451 25.45 -1.80 -6.84
C GLU A 451 26.38 -0.60 -6.60
N PRO A 452 26.77 0.22 -7.59
CA PRO A 452 27.58 1.41 -7.30
C PRO A 452 26.78 2.64 -6.84
N PHE A 453 25.46 2.53 -6.60
CA PHE A 453 24.60 3.69 -6.36
C PHE A 453 24.98 4.45 -5.09
N LEU A 454 25.23 3.75 -3.98
CA LEU A 454 25.63 4.38 -2.71
C LEU A 454 26.93 5.17 -2.86
N GLU A 455 27.92 4.61 -3.54
CA GLU A 455 29.21 5.29 -3.76
C GLU A 455 29.06 6.51 -4.70
N LYS A 456 28.23 6.42 -5.72
CA LYS A 456 27.86 7.57 -6.55
C LYS A 456 27.16 8.65 -5.74
N PHE A 457 26.26 8.26 -4.85
CA PHE A 457 25.55 9.18 -3.97
C PHE A 457 26.51 9.89 -3.01
N LYS A 458 27.41 9.15 -2.32
CA LYS A 458 28.45 9.73 -1.45
C LYS A 458 29.33 10.74 -2.22
N LYS A 459 29.79 10.38 -3.40
CA LYS A 459 30.59 11.28 -4.27
C LYS A 459 29.80 12.52 -4.72
N ALA A 460 28.52 12.37 -5.03
CA ALA A 460 27.68 13.49 -5.47
C ALA A 460 27.49 14.53 -4.36
N ILE A 461 27.24 14.08 -3.12
CA ILE A 461 27.12 14.97 -1.95
C ILE A 461 28.41 15.71 -1.66
N LEU A 462 29.56 15.01 -1.67
CA LEU A 462 30.87 15.61 -1.42
C LEU A 462 31.28 16.62 -2.51
N ALA A 463 30.94 16.37 -3.78
CA ALA A 463 31.25 17.29 -4.87
C ALA A 463 30.48 18.63 -4.76
N GLU A 464 29.25 18.61 -4.24
CA GLU A 464 28.47 19.84 -4.03
C GLU A 464 29.02 20.70 -2.87
N THR A 465 29.57 20.08 -1.85
CA THR A 465 30.24 20.81 -0.74
C THR A 465 31.61 21.40 -1.16
N SER A 466 32.34 20.72 -2.05
CA SER A 466 33.64 21.21 -2.52
C SER A 466 33.54 22.38 -3.52
N LEU A 467 32.43 22.51 -4.25
CA LEU A 467 32.15 23.67 -5.12
C LEU A 467 31.96 24.95 -4.30
N LYS A 468 31.30 24.88 -3.13
CA LYS A 468 31.18 26.04 -2.24
C LYS A 468 32.53 26.50 -1.69
N GLN A 469 33.40 25.58 -1.33
CA GLN A 469 34.75 25.93 -0.85
C GLN A 469 35.62 26.58 -1.92
N LYS A 470 35.52 26.18 -3.19
CA LYS A 470 36.23 26.82 -4.30
C LYS A 470 35.71 28.22 -4.65
N VAL A 471 34.40 28.45 -4.54
CA VAL A 471 33.78 29.76 -4.77
C VAL A 471 34.18 30.74 -3.65
N ASP A 472 34.25 30.28 -2.41
CA ASP A 472 34.68 31.10 -1.27
C ASP A 472 36.17 31.40 -1.33
N ALA A 473 37.03 30.45 -1.74
CA ALA A 473 38.48 30.68 -1.93
C ALA A 473 38.75 31.68 -3.07
N THR A 474 38.03 31.61 -4.19
CA THR A 474 38.18 32.58 -5.29
C THR A 474 37.65 33.98 -4.90
N ARG A 475 36.69 34.09 -4.01
CA ARG A 475 36.21 35.38 -3.50
C ARG A 475 37.17 36.02 -2.48
N ILE A 476 37.92 35.22 -1.73
CA ILE A 476 38.93 35.70 -0.78
C ILE A 476 40.14 36.19 -1.51
N ASP A 477 40.61 35.50 -2.57
CA ASP A 477 41.76 35.95 -3.38
C ASP A 477 41.49 37.25 -4.13
N ASN A 478 40.26 37.48 -4.62
CA ASN A 478 39.89 38.73 -5.29
C ASN A 478 39.68 39.92 -4.31
N ARG A 479 39.66 39.71 -3.00
CA ARG A 479 39.62 40.80 -1.99
C ARG A 479 41.00 41.20 -1.45
N LEU A 480 42.03 40.43 -1.79
CA LEU A 480 43.41 40.73 -1.39
C LEU A 480 44.22 41.40 -2.53
N GLN A 481 43.59 41.71 -3.65
CA GLN A 481 44.22 42.40 -4.79
C GLN A 481 43.60 43.78 -5.11
N VAL A 482 42.96 44.44 -4.11
CA VAL A 482 42.52 45.83 -4.24
C VAL A 482 43.18 46.68 -3.16
#